data_b74b10295ad49ac3457ce9e730a67ecd
#
_entry.id   b74b10295ad49ac3457ce9e730a67ecd
#
_cell.length_a   1.000
_cell.length_b   1.000
_cell.length_c   1.000
_cell.angle_alpha   90.00
_cell.angle_beta   90.00
_cell.angle_gamma   90.00
#
_symmetry.space_group_name_H-M   'P 1'
#
loop_
_entity.id
_entity.type
_entity.pdbx_description
1 polymer ?
#
loop_
_entity_poly.entity_id
_entity_poly.type
_entity_poly.pdbx_seq_one_letter_code
_entity_poly.pdbx_strand_id
1 'polypeptide(L)'
;MKTIAHFLEPKTKPFFIGVAGVAGAGKDLFFKCLKEELSAQKTKIERRAIADGLKEEISSFSTTAYAIDPRSCSRKEKEQIRPLLVFHGAMRRKESKGRYWLALFESNYRVHSDELKREGKKEPDIVCITDIRFDDHERDEVYWLKNELRGVMVHVSQYTKEKDRKKFRSPANEEEKRNDPRLKAKADYSLEWEYKHSGGELSSMCRGKAQKFIEWLSAHALR
;
A
#
# COMPACT_ATOMS: atom_id res chain seq x y z
N MET A 1 25.11 -6.36 12.98
CA MET A 1 24.13 -6.31 11.87
C MET A 1 24.17 -4.91 11.28
N LYS A 2 24.40 -4.75 9.98
CA LYS A 2 24.31 -3.44 9.31
C LYS A 2 22.82 -3.07 9.27
N THR A 3 22.47 -1.87 9.72
CA THR A 3 21.09 -1.36 9.67
C THR A 3 20.69 -1.05 8.23
N ILE A 4 19.40 -1.13 7.90
CA ILE A 4 18.86 -0.72 6.59
C ILE A 4 19.33 0.68 6.19
N ALA A 5 19.44 1.61 7.16
CA ALA A 5 19.96 2.95 6.94
C ALA A 5 21.36 2.96 6.29
N HIS A 6 22.20 1.93 6.48
CA HIS A 6 23.51 1.82 5.85
C HIS A 6 23.44 1.44 4.34
N PHE A 7 22.36 0.79 3.91
CA PHE A 7 22.15 0.41 2.51
C PHE A 7 21.40 1.48 1.72
N LEU A 8 20.71 2.39 2.41
CA LEU A 8 20.09 3.57 1.83
C LEU A 8 21.10 4.74 1.81
N GLU A 9 22.32 4.51 1.27
CA GLU A 9 23.26 5.61 0.98
C GLU A 9 22.54 6.71 0.20
N PRO A 10 22.94 8.01 0.29
CA PRO A 10 22.10 9.16 -0.02
C PRO A 10 21.57 9.11 -1.44
N LYS A 11 20.52 8.29 -1.63
CA LYS A 11 19.72 8.32 -2.84
C LYS A 11 18.91 9.61 -2.76
N THR A 12 18.99 10.40 -3.79
CA THR A 12 18.21 11.64 -3.98
C THR A 12 16.69 11.41 -3.99
N LYS A 13 16.22 10.15 -3.82
CA LYS A 13 14.82 9.73 -3.82
C LYS A 13 14.60 8.62 -2.79
N PRO A 14 13.41 8.58 -2.13
CA PRO A 14 13.08 7.50 -1.22
C PRO A 14 12.99 6.15 -1.93
N PHE A 15 13.16 5.08 -1.17
CA PHE A 15 12.87 3.74 -1.65
C PHE A 15 11.36 3.47 -1.57
N PHE A 16 10.78 2.84 -2.61
CA PHE A 16 9.35 2.58 -2.67
C PHE A 16 9.02 1.11 -2.36
N ILE A 17 8.02 0.92 -1.50
CA ILE A 17 7.45 -0.39 -1.19
C ILE A 17 5.97 -0.35 -1.52
N GLY A 18 5.52 -1.15 -2.46
CA GLY A 18 4.09 -1.34 -2.75
C GLY A 18 3.54 -2.54 -2.00
N VAL A 19 2.36 -2.39 -1.40
CA VAL A 19 1.69 -3.48 -0.67
C VAL A 19 0.38 -3.83 -1.36
N ALA A 20 0.29 -5.06 -1.84
CA ALA A 20 -0.87 -5.65 -2.48
C ALA A 20 -1.59 -6.66 -1.56
N GLY A 21 -2.78 -7.09 -1.94
CA GLY A 21 -3.61 -8.06 -1.24
C GLY A 21 -5.05 -7.59 -1.09
N VAL A 22 -5.97 -8.53 -0.91
CA VAL A 22 -7.42 -8.26 -0.85
C VAL A 22 -7.82 -7.32 0.29
N ALA A 23 -9.00 -6.74 0.20
CA ALA A 23 -9.55 -5.88 1.25
C ALA A 23 -9.59 -6.61 2.60
N GLY A 24 -9.07 -5.98 3.65
CA GLY A 24 -9.02 -6.55 4.98
C GLY A 24 -7.94 -7.62 5.19
N ALA A 25 -7.03 -7.88 4.24
CA ALA A 25 -5.91 -8.81 4.41
C ALA A 25 -4.86 -8.35 5.45
N GLY A 26 -5.00 -7.13 5.99
CA GLY A 26 -4.12 -6.62 7.04
C GLY A 26 -2.95 -5.78 6.51
N LYS A 27 -3.06 -5.19 5.33
CA LYS A 27 -2.04 -4.30 4.76
C LYS A 27 -1.65 -3.15 5.69
N ASP A 28 -2.65 -2.50 6.31
CA ASP A 28 -2.40 -1.39 7.25
C ASP A 28 -1.72 -1.88 8.54
N LEU A 29 -2.04 -3.10 9.01
CA LEU A 29 -1.36 -3.72 10.15
C LEU A 29 0.11 -4.03 9.78
N PHE A 30 0.34 -4.57 8.60
CA PHE A 30 1.71 -4.80 8.11
C PHE A 30 2.51 -3.50 8.07
N PHE A 31 1.94 -2.44 7.49
CA PHE A 31 2.59 -1.12 7.48
C PHE A 31 2.90 -0.62 8.91
N LYS A 32 1.95 -0.76 9.85
CA LYS A 32 2.16 -0.36 11.25
C LYS A 32 3.35 -1.09 11.87
N CYS A 33 3.40 -2.43 11.75
CA CYS A 33 4.50 -3.23 12.27
C CYS A 33 5.83 -2.89 11.57
N LEU A 34 5.81 -2.72 10.25
CA LEU A 34 6.98 -2.32 9.47
C LEU A 34 7.52 -0.95 9.93
N LYS A 35 6.63 0.00 10.18
CA LYS A 35 6.99 1.33 10.69
C LYS A 35 7.65 1.26 12.07
N GLU A 36 7.10 0.46 12.98
CA GLU A 36 7.65 0.26 14.32
C GLU A 36 9.08 -0.31 14.24
N GLU A 37 9.30 -1.36 13.45
CA GLU A 37 10.60 -2.01 13.30
C GLU A 37 11.65 -1.10 12.61
N LEU A 38 11.26 -0.39 11.56
CA LEU A 38 12.14 0.54 10.85
C LEU A 38 12.48 1.78 11.70
N SER A 39 11.51 2.29 12.46
CA SER A 39 11.75 3.42 13.37
C SER A 39 12.75 3.07 14.46
N ALA A 40 12.75 1.84 14.98
CA ALA A 40 13.76 1.34 15.91
C ALA A 40 15.19 1.35 15.28
N GLN A 41 15.28 1.29 13.95
CA GLN A 41 16.52 1.38 13.18
C GLN A 41 16.83 2.81 12.68
N LYS A 42 16.10 3.84 13.16
CA LYS A 42 16.21 5.24 12.74
C LYS A 42 15.91 5.48 11.26
N THR A 43 15.16 4.59 10.62
CA THR A 43 14.72 4.71 9.24
C THR A 43 13.32 5.33 9.20
N LYS A 44 13.17 6.48 8.52
CA LYS A 44 11.89 7.18 8.38
C LYS A 44 11.07 6.55 7.26
N ILE A 45 9.94 5.97 7.58
CA ILE A 45 8.98 5.44 6.61
C ILE A 45 7.69 6.25 6.64
N GLU A 46 7.13 6.54 5.46
CA GLU A 46 5.87 7.24 5.28
C GLU A 46 4.88 6.37 4.51
N ARG A 47 3.60 6.40 4.97
CA ARG A 47 2.50 5.74 4.26
C ARG A 47 1.90 6.69 3.23
N ARG A 48 1.67 6.17 2.03
CA ARG A 48 0.89 6.80 0.97
C ARG A 48 -0.10 5.80 0.38
N ALA A 49 -1.13 6.32 -0.30
CA ALA A 49 -2.06 5.49 -1.04
C ALA A 49 -2.42 6.17 -2.38
N ILE A 50 -2.52 5.39 -3.43
CA ILE A 50 -2.97 5.86 -4.76
C ILE A 50 -4.40 6.39 -4.66
N ALA A 51 -5.24 5.72 -3.87
CA ALA A 51 -6.62 6.12 -3.64
C ALA A 51 -6.80 7.43 -2.85
N ASP A 52 -5.74 8.02 -2.30
CA ASP A 52 -5.87 9.30 -1.59
C ASP A 52 -6.19 10.43 -2.56
N GLY A 53 -5.62 10.42 -3.78
CA GLY A 53 -5.98 11.33 -4.86
C GLY A 53 -7.45 11.19 -5.31
N LEU A 54 -7.94 9.95 -5.40
CA LEU A 54 -9.35 9.68 -5.71
C LEU A 54 -10.29 10.29 -4.66
N LYS A 55 -9.98 10.10 -3.38
CA LYS A 55 -10.80 10.65 -2.28
C LYS A 55 -10.79 12.19 -2.29
N GLU A 56 -9.63 12.77 -2.55
CA GLU A 56 -9.49 14.24 -2.65
C GLU A 56 -10.33 14.79 -3.79
N GLU A 57 -10.26 14.19 -4.97
CA GLU A 57 -10.98 14.66 -6.17
C GLU A 57 -12.50 14.66 -5.99
N ILE A 58 -13.06 13.68 -5.26
CA ILE A 58 -14.51 13.60 -5.03
C ILE A 58 -14.97 14.19 -3.69
N SER A 59 -14.06 14.66 -2.85
CA SER A 59 -14.36 15.11 -1.48
C SER A 59 -15.43 16.20 -1.43
N SER A 60 -15.28 17.25 -2.22
CA SER A 60 -16.25 18.37 -2.26
C SER A 60 -17.64 17.88 -2.66
N PHE A 61 -17.75 17.09 -3.74
CA PHE A 61 -19.04 16.55 -4.19
C PHE A 61 -19.66 15.62 -3.14
N SER A 62 -18.88 14.67 -2.62
CA SER A 62 -19.37 13.70 -1.63
C SER A 62 -19.84 14.38 -0.34
N THR A 63 -19.11 15.38 0.13
CA THR A 63 -19.48 16.15 1.33
C THR A 63 -20.77 16.93 1.12
N THR A 64 -20.91 17.59 -0.05
CA THR A 64 -22.11 18.37 -0.37
C THR A 64 -23.34 17.49 -0.59
N ALA A 65 -23.19 16.38 -1.34
CA ALA A 65 -24.31 15.53 -1.74
C ALA A 65 -24.75 14.53 -0.66
N TYR A 66 -23.81 14.04 0.15
CA TYR A 66 -24.05 12.94 1.10
C TYR A 66 -23.62 13.24 2.54
N ALA A 67 -23.11 14.44 2.82
CA ALA A 67 -22.53 14.82 4.12
C ALA A 67 -21.39 13.87 4.58
N ILE A 68 -20.65 13.25 3.63
CA ILE A 68 -19.57 12.30 3.91
C ILE A 68 -18.28 12.77 3.21
N ASP A 69 -17.26 13.08 4.02
CA ASP A 69 -15.92 13.34 3.47
C ASP A 69 -15.13 12.00 3.34
N PRO A 70 -14.82 11.54 2.12
CA PRO A 70 -14.14 10.26 1.91
C PRO A 70 -12.72 10.19 2.49
N ARG A 71 -12.13 11.34 2.86
CA ARG A 71 -10.78 11.43 3.45
C ARG A 71 -10.77 11.06 4.92
N SER A 72 -11.89 11.32 5.64
CA SER A 72 -11.99 11.16 7.10
C SER A 72 -13.17 10.30 7.56
N CYS A 73 -13.97 9.76 6.64
CA CYS A 73 -15.18 9.01 6.95
C CYS A 73 -14.92 7.71 7.71
N SER A 74 -15.86 7.32 8.56
CA SER A 74 -15.89 6.03 9.21
C SER A 74 -16.02 4.86 8.19
N ARG A 75 -15.76 3.63 8.65
CA ARG A 75 -15.94 2.44 7.81
C ARG A 75 -17.38 2.31 7.30
N LYS A 76 -18.38 2.62 8.13
CA LYS A 76 -19.80 2.55 7.75
C LYS A 76 -20.16 3.57 6.67
N GLU A 77 -19.73 4.81 6.83
CA GLU A 77 -19.92 5.87 5.84
C GLU A 77 -19.19 5.55 4.52
N LYS A 78 -17.97 5.01 4.61
CA LYS A 78 -17.23 4.57 3.43
C LYS A 78 -17.97 3.51 2.62
N GLU A 79 -18.68 2.58 3.26
CA GLU A 79 -19.50 1.59 2.55
C GLU A 79 -20.65 2.27 1.80
N GLN A 80 -21.24 3.34 2.33
CA GLN A 80 -22.31 4.08 1.65
C GLN A 80 -21.84 4.77 0.38
N ILE A 81 -20.63 5.36 0.38
CA ILE A 81 -20.07 6.05 -0.79
C ILE A 81 -19.17 5.18 -1.64
N ARG A 82 -18.99 3.89 -1.28
CA ARG A 82 -18.15 2.96 -2.05
C ARG A 82 -18.53 2.88 -3.53
N PRO A 83 -19.82 2.81 -3.94
CA PRO A 83 -20.20 2.79 -5.35
C PRO A 83 -19.67 4.02 -6.12
N LEU A 84 -19.72 5.20 -5.51
CA LEU A 84 -19.20 6.44 -6.10
C LEU A 84 -17.67 6.37 -6.29
N LEU A 85 -16.94 5.92 -5.25
CA LEU A 85 -15.49 5.74 -5.32
C LEU A 85 -15.09 4.75 -6.42
N VAL A 86 -15.78 3.62 -6.50
CA VAL A 86 -15.50 2.58 -7.52
C VAL A 86 -15.78 3.12 -8.91
N PHE A 87 -16.96 3.74 -9.12
CA PHE A 87 -17.37 4.28 -10.41
C PHE A 87 -16.37 5.35 -10.91
N HIS A 88 -16.10 6.36 -10.09
CA HIS A 88 -15.18 7.44 -10.46
C HIS A 88 -13.75 6.93 -10.71
N GLY A 89 -13.28 6.06 -9.82
CA GLY A 89 -11.98 5.42 -9.96
C GLY A 89 -11.84 4.64 -11.28
N ALA A 90 -12.85 3.84 -11.62
CA ALA A 90 -12.88 3.04 -12.84
C ALA A 90 -12.95 3.90 -14.12
N MET A 91 -13.74 4.98 -14.13
CA MET A 91 -13.84 5.90 -15.27
C MET A 91 -12.46 6.50 -15.62
N ARG A 92 -11.78 7.11 -14.65
CA ARG A 92 -10.45 7.70 -14.86
C ARG A 92 -9.41 6.67 -15.29
N ARG A 93 -9.48 5.45 -14.73
CA ARG A 93 -8.58 4.36 -15.14
C ARG A 93 -8.83 3.93 -16.58
N LYS A 94 -10.08 3.78 -16.99
CA LYS A 94 -10.45 3.39 -18.36
C LYS A 94 -9.92 4.38 -19.39
N GLU A 95 -10.15 5.67 -19.19
CA GLU A 95 -9.71 6.75 -20.09
C GLU A 95 -8.19 6.79 -20.24
N SER A 96 -7.45 6.59 -19.14
CA SER A 96 -6.00 6.74 -19.08
C SER A 96 -5.23 5.43 -19.23
N LYS A 97 -5.89 4.31 -19.46
CA LYS A 97 -5.27 2.96 -19.40
C LYS A 97 -4.49 2.72 -18.11
N GLY A 98 -5.11 3.08 -16.97
CA GLY A 98 -4.55 2.91 -15.63
C GLY A 98 -3.67 4.06 -15.13
N ARG A 99 -3.26 5.02 -15.98
CA ARG A 99 -2.21 6.00 -15.65
C ARG A 99 -2.66 7.21 -14.82
N TYR A 100 -3.94 7.56 -14.84
CA TYR A 100 -4.43 8.81 -14.22
C TYR A 100 -4.04 8.92 -12.73
N TRP A 101 -4.37 7.90 -11.94
CA TRP A 101 -4.12 7.92 -10.49
C TRP A 101 -2.64 7.86 -10.15
N LEU A 102 -1.84 7.22 -11.00
CA LEU A 102 -0.39 7.16 -10.83
C LEU A 102 0.25 8.54 -11.09
N ALA A 103 -0.16 9.22 -12.16
CA ALA A 103 0.31 10.57 -12.47
C ALA A 103 -0.11 11.57 -11.38
N LEU A 104 -1.33 11.45 -10.86
CA LEU A 104 -1.81 12.28 -9.74
C LEU A 104 -1.02 11.99 -8.46
N PHE A 105 -0.74 10.72 -8.16
CA PHE A 105 0.11 10.34 -7.03
C PHE A 105 1.51 10.96 -7.15
N GLU A 106 2.15 10.86 -8.30
CA GLU A 106 3.47 11.45 -8.54
C GLU A 106 3.47 12.97 -8.37
N SER A 107 2.45 13.65 -8.91
CA SER A 107 2.28 15.10 -8.78
C SER A 107 2.14 15.50 -7.31
N ASN A 108 1.23 14.84 -6.57
CA ASN A 108 1.00 15.12 -5.16
C ASN A 108 2.23 14.81 -4.31
N TYR A 109 2.94 13.72 -4.63
CA TYR A 109 4.17 13.38 -3.94
C TYR A 109 5.27 14.40 -4.17
N ARG A 110 5.42 14.94 -5.40
CA ARG A 110 6.38 15.99 -5.72
C ARG A 110 6.09 17.27 -4.92
N VAL A 111 4.84 17.71 -4.89
CA VAL A 111 4.42 18.88 -4.09
C VAL A 111 4.79 18.70 -2.63
N HIS A 112 4.46 17.53 -2.06
CA HIS A 112 4.79 17.21 -0.66
C HIS A 112 6.31 17.19 -0.40
N SER A 113 7.10 16.61 -1.31
CA SER A 113 8.57 16.59 -1.21
C SER A 113 9.15 18.02 -1.21
N ASP A 114 8.62 18.89 -2.08
CA ASP A 114 9.05 20.28 -2.16
C ASP A 114 8.64 21.11 -0.93
N GLU A 115 7.50 20.78 -0.31
CA GLU A 115 7.07 21.35 0.96
C GLU A 115 8.02 20.96 2.09
N LEU A 116 8.36 19.67 2.21
CA LEU A 116 9.32 19.21 3.20
C LEU A 116 10.67 19.90 3.06
N LYS A 117 11.17 20.06 1.83
CA LYS A 117 12.43 20.78 1.55
C LYS A 117 12.35 22.25 1.97
N ARG A 118 11.26 22.92 1.65
CA ARG A 118 11.05 24.34 2.03
C ARG A 118 10.99 24.52 3.55
N GLU A 119 10.44 23.53 4.27
CA GLU A 119 10.36 23.54 5.73
C GLU A 119 11.65 23.04 6.41
N GLY A 120 12.69 22.67 5.66
CA GLY A 120 13.91 22.09 6.20
C GLY A 120 13.72 20.71 6.84
N LYS A 121 12.62 20.02 6.53
CA LYS A 121 12.32 18.70 7.05
C LYS A 121 12.93 17.61 6.16
N LYS A 122 13.44 16.55 6.81
CA LYS A 122 13.98 15.39 6.09
C LYS A 122 12.85 14.63 5.38
N GLU A 123 13.05 14.34 4.09
CA GLU A 123 12.21 13.40 3.34
C GLU A 123 12.20 12.00 3.98
N PRO A 124 11.18 11.17 3.74
CA PRO A 124 11.20 9.78 4.18
C PRO A 124 12.32 9.02 3.45
N ASP A 125 12.94 8.07 4.16
CA ASP A 125 13.88 7.14 3.55
C ASP A 125 13.13 6.09 2.71
N ILE A 126 11.89 5.76 3.13
CA ILE A 126 11.01 4.78 2.48
C ILE A 126 9.60 5.36 2.35
N VAL A 127 8.99 5.20 1.18
CA VAL A 127 7.57 5.44 0.94
C VAL A 127 6.85 4.11 0.75
N CYS A 128 5.88 3.82 1.61
CA CYS A 128 5.07 2.60 1.55
C CYS A 128 3.69 2.90 0.95
N ILE A 129 3.42 2.37 -0.24
CA ILE A 129 2.15 2.51 -0.97
C ILE A 129 1.26 1.32 -0.62
N THR A 130 0.21 1.53 0.18
CA THR A 130 -0.53 0.43 0.83
C THR A 130 -1.72 -0.09 0.04
N ASP A 131 -1.89 0.30 -1.21
CA ASP A 131 -3.05 -0.03 -2.01
C ASP A 131 -2.75 -0.35 -3.48
N ILE A 132 -1.70 -1.09 -3.75
CA ILE A 132 -1.45 -1.68 -5.08
C ILE A 132 -2.55 -2.70 -5.36
N ARG A 133 -3.31 -2.50 -6.46
CA ARG A 133 -4.54 -3.25 -6.74
C ARG A 133 -4.67 -3.75 -8.16
N PHE A 134 -3.99 -3.14 -9.12
CA PHE A 134 -4.27 -3.35 -10.53
C PHE A 134 -3.03 -3.73 -11.33
N ASP A 135 -3.28 -4.68 -12.26
CA ASP A 135 -2.31 -5.14 -13.25
C ASP A 135 -3.07 -5.51 -14.55
N ASP A 136 -4.01 -4.63 -14.96
CA ASP A 136 -4.87 -4.86 -16.12
C ASP A 136 -4.28 -4.32 -17.42
N HIS A 137 -3.38 -3.34 -17.33
CA HIS A 137 -2.76 -2.67 -18.45
C HIS A 137 -1.24 -2.89 -18.44
N GLU A 138 -0.59 -2.73 -19.60
CA GLU A 138 0.86 -2.93 -19.77
C GLU A 138 1.71 -2.07 -18.81
N ARG A 139 1.31 -0.80 -18.61
CA ARG A 139 2.01 0.14 -17.72
C ARG A 139 1.17 0.52 -16.51
N ASP A 140 0.53 -0.46 -15.89
CA ASP A 140 -0.31 -0.27 -14.70
C ASP A 140 0.52 -0.20 -13.40
N GLU A 141 -0.11 -0.29 -12.26
CA GLU A 141 0.49 -0.07 -10.93
C GLU A 141 1.71 -0.94 -10.66
N VAL A 142 1.70 -2.21 -11.08
CA VAL A 142 2.85 -3.10 -10.89
C VAL A 142 4.04 -2.66 -11.73
N TYR A 143 3.81 -2.35 -13.01
CA TYR A 143 4.87 -1.86 -13.90
C TYR A 143 5.44 -0.54 -13.37
N TRP A 144 4.58 0.40 -13.02
CA TRP A 144 4.95 1.68 -12.45
C TRP A 144 5.81 1.55 -11.20
N LEU A 145 5.36 0.74 -10.22
CA LEU A 145 6.11 0.53 -8.99
C LEU A 145 7.50 -0.08 -9.24
N LYS A 146 7.57 -1.13 -10.07
CA LYS A 146 8.81 -1.91 -10.25
C LYS A 146 9.78 -1.26 -11.24
N ASN A 147 9.28 -0.70 -12.32
CA ASN A 147 10.12 -0.22 -13.43
C ASN A 147 10.32 1.30 -13.39
N GLU A 148 9.30 2.09 -13.02
CA GLU A 148 9.41 3.55 -13.01
C GLU A 148 9.92 4.05 -11.65
N LEU A 149 9.37 3.54 -10.53
CA LEU A 149 9.84 3.88 -9.19
C LEU A 149 11.02 3.02 -8.71
N ARG A 150 11.30 1.91 -9.37
CA ARG A 150 12.32 0.92 -8.97
C ARG A 150 12.09 0.39 -7.55
N GLY A 151 10.83 0.24 -7.19
CA GLY A 151 10.38 -0.26 -5.88
C GLY A 151 10.22 -1.78 -5.86
N VAL A 152 9.85 -2.29 -4.69
CA VAL A 152 9.50 -3.70 -4.48
C VAL A 152 8.03 -3.85 -4.13
N MET A 153 7.45 -4.99 -4.52
CA MET A 153 6.06 -5.31 -4.23
C MET A 153 5.94 -6.43 -3.22
N VAL A 154 5.18 -6.17 -2.14
CA VAL A 154 4.84 -7.16 -1.10
C VAL A 154 3.39 -7.57 -1.28
N HIS A 155 3.10 -8.87 -1.34
CA HIS A 155 1.74 -9.38 -1.30
C HIS A 155 1.39 -9.90 0.09
N VAL A 156 0.29 -9.42 0.64
CA VAL A 156 -0.22 -9.77 1.96
C VAL A 156 -1.46 -10.64 1.84
N SER A 157 -1.41 -11.86 2.36
CA SER A 157 -2.55 -12.78 2.42
C SER A 157 -2.93 -13.08 3.86
N GLN A 158 -4.23 -13.08 4.16
CA GLN A 158 -4.77 -13.51 5.44
C GLN A 158 -5.58 -14.78 5.26
N TYR A 159 -5.46 -15.73 6.20
CA TYR A 159 -6.23 -16.98 6.19
C TYR A 159 -6.76 -17.33 7.58
N THR A 160 -7.80 -18.15 7.60
CA THR A 160 -8.26 -18.90 8.78
C THR A 160 -7.90 -20.37 8.60
N LYS A 161 -7.79 -21.14 9.69
CA LYS A 161 -7.66 -22.58 9.62
C LYS A 161 -9.04 -23.21 9.80
N GLU A 162 -9.43 -24.03 8.86
CA GLU A 162 -10.62 -24.90 8.91
C GLU A 162 -10.17 -26.35 8.70
N LYS A 163 -10.28 -27.21 9.73
CA LYS A 163 -9.86 -28.62 9.65
C LYS A 163 -8.44 -28.78 9.05
N ASP A 164 -7.48 -28.06 9.60
CA ASP A 164 -6.06 -28.01 9.19
C ASP A 164 -5.77 -27.48 7.78
N ARG A 165 -6.79 -27.00 7.06
CA ARG A 165 -6.61 -26.35 5.76
C ARG A 165 -6.67 -24.84 5.89
N LYS A 166 -5.79 -24.15 5.15
CA LYS A 166 -5.84 -22.69 5.04
C LYS A 166 -7.02 -22.29 4.14
N LYS A 167 -7.91 -21.47 4.70
CA LYS A 167 -8.95 -20.79 3.95
C LYS A 167 -8.60 -19.32 3.87
N PHE A 168 -8.14 -18.90 2.71
CA PHE A 168 -7.75 -17.52 2.48
C PHE A 168 -8.96 -16.58 2.44
N ARG A 169 -8.73 -15.34 2.86
CA ARG A 169 -9.74 -14.30 2.80
C ARG A 169 -10.16 -14.07 1.37
N SER A 170 -11.47 -14.09 1.13
CA SER A 170 -12.04 -13.88 -0.19
C SER A 170 -11.90 -12.42 -0.65
N PRO A 171 -11.68 -12.19 -1.96
CA PRO A 171 -11.77 -10.86 -2.57
C PRO A 171 -13.12 -10.21 -2.30
N ALA A 172 -13.13 -8.88 -2.14
CA ALA A 172 -14.34 -8.12 -1.83
C ALA A 172 -15.22 -7.86 -3.07
N ASN A 173 -14.67 -7.98 -4.26
CA ASN A 173 -15.36 -7.75 -5.54
C ASN A 173 -14.66 -8.48 -6.70
N GLU A 174 -15.28 -8.47 -7.88
CA GLU A 174 -14.76 -9.15 -9.06
C GLU A 174 -13.42 -8.56 -9.57
N GLU A 175 -13.17 -7.26 -9.35
CA GLU A 175 -11.89 -6.65 -9.72
C GLU A 175 -10.75 -7.20 -8.85
N GLU A 176 -10.94 -7.26 -7.53
CA GLU A 176 -9.96 -7.90 -6.64
C GLU A 176 -9.77 -9.38 -6.99
N LYS A 177 -10.86 -10.09 -7.28
CA LYS A 177 -10.81 -11.51 -7.66
C LYS A 177 -9.98 -11.75 -8.92
N ARG A 178 -10.08 -10.86 -9.90
CA ARG A 178 -9.30 -10.92 -11.14
C ARG A 178 -7.84 -10.52 -10.95
N ASN A 179 -7.59 -9.46 -10.19
CA ASN A 179 -6.26 -8.87 -10.07
C ASN A 179 -5.39 -9.53 -8.99
N ASP A 180 -5.94 -9.92 -7.83
CA ASP A 180 -5.16 -10.42 -6.69
C ASP A 180 -4.23 -11.61 -7.03
N PRO A 181 -4.65 -12.63 -7.81
CA PRO A 181 -3.75 -13.70 -8.21
C PRO A 181 -2.56 -13.23 -9.07
N ARG A 182 -2.79 -12.23 -9.94
CA ARG A 182 -1.74 -11.64 -10.78
C ARG A 182 -0.75 -10.85 -9.94
N LEU A 183 -1.27 -10.06 -9.01
CA LEU A 183 -0.44 -9.29 -8.06
C LEU A 183 0.39 -10.24 -7.20
N LYS A 184 -0.20 -11.32 -6.69
CA LYS A 184 0.51 -12.33 -5.89
C LYS A 184 1.65 -13.00 -6.71
N ALA A 185 1.39 -13.34 -7.97
CA ALA A 185 2.38 -13.94 -8.85
C ALA A 185 3.55 -13.01 -9.20
N LYS A 186 3.32 -11.69 -9.23
CA LYS A 186 4.32 -10.67 -9.53
C LYS A 186 4.98 -10.05 -8.30
N ALA A 187 4.57 -10.43 -7.10
CA ALA A 187 5.15 -9.93 -5.86
C ALA A 187 6.60 -10.39 -5.69
N ASP A 188 7.47 -9.49 -5.23
CA ASP A 188 8.86 -9.80 -4.90
C ASP A 188 8.97 -10.53 -3.58
N TYR A 189 8.02 -10.26 -2.68
CA TYR A 189 7.89 -10.91 -1.39
C TYR A 189 6.43 -11.19 -1.08
N SER A 190 6.13 -12.41 -0.60
CA SER A 190 4.78 -12.77 -0.18
C SER A 190 4.78 -13.16 1.30
N LEU A 191 3.84 -12.61 2.03
CA LEU A 191 3.64 -12.97 3.43
C LEU A 191 2.20 -13.41 3.68
N GLU A 192 2.06 -14.39 4.56
CA GLU A 192 0.79 -14.94 4.95
C GLU A 192 0.69 -14.96 6.46
N TRP A 193 -0.47 -14.63 7.00
CA TRP A 193 -0.76 -14.78 8.42
C TRP A 193 -2.14 -15.34 8.69
N GLU A 194 -2.23 -16.02 9.82
CA GLU A 194 -3.49 -16.53 10.31
C GLU A 194 -4.30 -15.40 10.95
N TYR A 195 -5.58 -15.29 10.61
CA TYR A 195 -6.49 -14.42 11.32
C TYR A 195 -6.74 -15.00 12.73
N LYS A 196 -6.44 -14.22 13.76
CA LYS A 196 -6.70 -14.56 15.15
C LYS A 196 -7.59 -13.49 15.76
N HIS A 197 -8.55 -13.91 16.58
CA HIS A 197 -9.50 -13.01 17.21
C HIS A 197 -8.87 -12.15 18.32
N SER A 198 -7.71 -12.55 18.88
CA SER A 198 -6.97 -11.74 19.85
C SER A 198 -6.04 -10.77 19.14
N GLY A 199 -6.27 -9.46 19.32
CA GLY A 199 -5.48 -8.41 18.69
C GLY A 199 -3.98 -8.43 19.04
N GLY A 200 -3.63 -8.87 20.25
CA GLY A 200 -2.23 -8.97 20.70
C GLY A 200 -1.41 -10.02 19.97
N GLU A 201 -1.96 -11.22 19.78
CA GLU A 201 -1.28 -12.30 19.05
C GLU A 201 -1.10 -11.97 17.57
N LEU A 202 -2.09 -11.33 16.95
CA LEU A 202 -2.01 -10.89 15.55
C LEU A 202 -0.91 -9.84 15.38
N SER A 203 -0.78 -8.89 16.30
CA SER A 203 0.26 -7.87 16.28
C SER A 203 1.66 -8.47 16.42
N SER A 204 1.85 -9.40 17.36
CA SER A 204 3.14 -10.09 17.55
C SER A 204 3.56 -10.88 16.31
N MET A 205 2.63 -11.65 15.73
CA MET A 205 2.89 -12.42 14.51
C MET A 205 3.20 -11.49 13.33
N CYS A 206 2.48 -10.39 13.18
CA CYS A 206 2.72 -9.42 12.13
C CYS A 206 4.11 -8.76 12.27
N ARG A 207 4.53 -8.44 13.50
CA ARG A 207 5.86 -7.90 13.77
C ARG A 207 6.96 -8.86 13.34
N GLY A 208 6.87 -10.14 13.66
CA GLY A 208 7.82 -11.15 13.19
C GLY A 208 7.86 -11.29 11.67
N LYS A 209 6.72 -11.09 10.98
CA LYS A 209 6.69 -11.05 9.51
C LYS A 209 7.34 -9.79 8.94
N ALA A 210 7.13 -8.64 9.59
CA ALA A 210 7.77 -7.39 9.19
C ALA A 210 9.30 -7.49 9.34
N GLN A 211 9.81 -8.07 10.42
CA GLN A 211 11.25 -8.30 10.62
C GLN A 211 11.85 -9.17 9.51
N LYS A 212 11.21 -10.31 9.18
CA LYS A 212 11.65 -11.17 8.07
C LYS A 212 11.65 -10.46 6.73
N PHE A 213 10.65 -9.62 6.48
CA PHE A 213 10.63 -8.80 5.27
C PHE A 213 11.80 -7.79 5.25
N ILE A 214 12.11 -7.14 6.37
CA ILE A 214 13.24 -6.22 6.48
C ILE A 214 14.57 -6.92 6.21
N GLU A 215 14.77 -8.13 6.76
CA GLU A 215 15.94 -8.96 6.49
C GLU A 215 16.05 -9.29 4.99
N TRP A 216 14.94 -9.73 4.39
CA TRP A 216 14.88 -10.00 2.96
C TRP A 216 15.20 -8.75 2.12
N LEU A 217 14.61 -7.60 2.46
CA LEU A 217 14.82 -6.33 1.77
C LEU A 217 16.30 -5.94 1.77
N SER A 218 16.95 -6.06 2.93
CA SER A 218 18.37 -5.76 3.08
C SER A 218 19.28 -6.69 2.25
N ALA A 219 18.85 -7.93 2.05
CA ALA A 219 19.63 -8.92 1.29
C ALA A 219 19.46 -8.82 -0.24
N HIS A 220 18.29 -8.38 -0.72
CA HIS A 220 17.89 -8.55 -2.13
C HIS A 220 17.60 -7.25 -2.89
N ALA A 221 17.10 -6.22 -2.21
CA ALA A 221 16.58 -5.04 -2.89
C ALA A 221 17.44 -3.78 -2.74
N LEU A 222 18.39 -3.79 -1.80
CA LEU A 222 19.24 -2.64 -1.48
C LEU A 222 20.72 -2.85 -1.96
N ARG A 223 20.89 -3.73 -2.93
CA ARG A 223 22.20 -3.95 -3.59
C ARG A 223 22.42 -3.02 -4.77
#